data_71e0bc4dcae2368499612d517ec2da8b
#
_entry.id   71e0bc4dcae2368499612d517ec2da8b
#
_cell.length_a   1.000
_cell.length_b   1.000
_cell.length_c   1.000
_cell.angle_alpha   90.00
_cell.angle_beta   90.00
_cell.angle_gamma   90.00
#
_symmetry.space_group_name_H-M   'P 1'
#
loop_
_entity.id
_entity.type
_entity.pdbx_description
1 polymer ?
#
loop_
_entity_poly.entity_id
_entity_poly.type
_entity_poly.pdbx_seq_one_letter_code
_entity_poly.pdbx_strand_id
1 'polypeptide(L)'
;MRLPSAVTAAAVTLALAAACRSGEPEPAPLDARNEQCASCRMAVSDARLASQLVAPGELPRFFDDLGCLAAFLKAGKAPAGATGFVADHRTKAWVRADRAVYTKVPGLETPMLSHVIAHVDAASRDADPDARTGTPLTPSELFGPGGPPVGGAW
;
A
#
# COMPACT_ATOMS: atom_id res chain seq x y z
N MET A 1 -41.82 -62.94 17.42
CA MET A 1 -41.66 -62.12 16.21
C MET A 1 -41.06 -60.78 16.64
N ARG A 2 -39.75 -60.59 16.48
CA ARG A 2 -39.05 -59.32 16.87
C ARG A 2 -38.44 -58.73 15.60
N LEU A 3 -38.84 -57.51 15.25
CA LEU A 3 -38.32 -56.77 14.15
C LEU A 3 -37.00 -56.05 14.59
N PRO A 4 -35.96 -56.06 13.78
CA PRO A 4 -34.74 -55.29 14.10
C PRO A 4 -34.88 -53.82 13.70
N SER A 5 -34.55 -52.96 14.63
CA SER A 5 -34.46 -51.51 14.41
C SER A 5 -33.24 -51.20 13.54
N ALA A 6 -33.48 -50.60 12.40
CA ALA A 6 -32.44 -50.05 11.54
C ALA A 6 -31.92 -48.73 12.13
N VAL A 7 -30.65 -48.71 12.54
CA VAL A 7 -29.93 -47.52 12.95
C VAL A 7 -29.40 -46.86 11.69
N THR A 8 -30.03 -45.76 11.29
CA THR A 8 -29.54 -44.92 10.19
C THR A 8 -28.39 -44.02 10.71
N ALA A 9 -27.17 -44.36 10.36
CA ALA A 9 -26.01 -43.52 10.63
C ALA A 9 -26.02 -42.34 9.64
N ALA A 10 -26.38 -41.14 10.12
CA ALA A 10 -26.23 -39.90 9.38
C ALA A 10 -24.76 -39.49 9.38
N ALA A 11 -24.08 -39.65 8.24
CA ALA A 11 -22.74 -39.14 8.03
C ALA A 11 -22.81 -37.64 7.82
N VAL A 12 -22.41 -36.87 8.84
CA VAL A 12 -22.20 -35.41 8.75
C VAL A 12 -20.86 -35.19 8.07
N THR A 13 -20.87 -34.98 6.77
CA THR A 13 -19.73 -34.50 6.00
C THR A 13 -19.55 -33.02 6.28
N LEU A 14 -18.62 -32.70 7.20
CA LEU A 14 -18.18 -31.33 7.47
C LEU A 14 -17.30 -30.87 6.29
N ALA A 15 -17.92 -30.22 5.31
CA ALA A 15 -17.19 -29.55 4.23
C ALA A 15 -16.43 -28.35 4.82
N LEU A 16 -15.13 -28.53 5.07
CA LEU A 16 -14.22 -27.38 5.27
C LEU A 16 -14.14 -26.64 3.93
N ALA A 17 -15.01 -25.67 3.72
CA ALA A 17 -14.81 -24.65 2.71
C ALA A 17 -13.61 -23.81 3.17
N ALA A 18 -12.42 -24.14 2.67
CA ALA A 18 -11.29 -23.25 2.69
C ALA A 18 -11.69 -22.03 1.84
N ALA A 19 -12.27 -21.02 2.49
CA ALA A 19 -12.49 -19.72 1.89
C ALA A 19 -11.11 -19.13 1.59
N CYS A 20 -10.61 -19.36 0.37
CA CYS A 20 -9.57 -18.51 -0.19
C CYS A 20 -10.16 -17.09 -0.17
N ARG A 21 -9.80 -16.32 0.83
CA ARG A 21 -10.07 -14.89 0.85
C ARG A 21 -9.27 -14.27 -0.29
N SER A 22 -9.90 -14.11 -1.44
CA SER A 22 -9.48 -13.17 -2.47
C SER A 22 -9.79 -11.75 -1.95
N GLY A 23 -9.12 -11.38 -0.86
CA GLY A 23 -9.24 -10.04 -0.28
C GLY A 23 -8.42 -9.06 -1.11
N GLU A 24 -8.87 -7.81 -1.15
CA GLU A 24 -8.03 -6.71 -1.63
C GLU A 24 -6.72 -6.70 -0.80
N PRO A 25 -5.54 -6.52 -1.43
CA PRO A 25 -4.29 -6.46 -0.70
C PRO A 25 -4.34 -5.41 0.40
N GLU A 26 -3.89 -5.77 1.59
CA GLU A 26 -3.84 -4.87 2.75
C GLU A 26 -2.41 -4.34 2.96
N PRO A 27 -2.24 -3.09 3.42
CA PRO A 27 -0.93 -2.55 3.73
C PRO A 27 -0.34 -3.26 4.95
N ALA A 28 0.97 -3.52 4.91
CA ALA A 28 1.71 -4.04 6.04
C ALA A 28 1.95 -2.96 7.11
N PRO A 29 2.04 -3.32 8.39
CA PRO A 29 2.41 -2.38 9.44
C PRO A 29 3.86 -1.91 9.26
N LEU A 30 4.10 -0.61 9.43
CA LEU A 30 5.44 -0.02 9.36
C LEU A 30 6.09 0.00 10.76
N ASP A 31 7.26 -0.62 10.91
CA ASP A 31 8.14 -0.39 12.05
C ASP A 31 9.22 0.65 11.67
N ALA A 32 8.92 1.92 11.90
CA ALA A 32 9.80 3.04 11.56
C ALA A 32 11.19 3.00 12.26
N ARG A 33 11.40 2.12 13.24
CA ARG A 33 12.71 1.96 13.89
C ARG A 33 13.62 0.97 13.19
N ASN A 34 13.05 0.03 12.44
CA ASN A 34 13.78 -1.10 11.86
C ASN A 34 13.71 -1.14 10.33
N GLU A 35 12.73 -0.46 9.72
CA GLU A 35 12.56 -0.52 8.26
C GLU A 35 13.55 0.39 7.53
N GLN A 36 14.07 -0.15 6.43
CA GLN A 36 14.94 0.57 5.51
C GLN A 36 14.26 0.76 4.15
N CYS A 37 14.47 1.90 3.55
CA CYS A 37 14.02 2.18 2.20
C CYS A 37 14.60 1.18 1.18
N ALA A 38 13.74 0.51 0.42
CA ALA A 38 14.15 -0.48 -0.58
C ALA A 38 14.95 0.14 -1.75
N SER A 39 14.89 1.47 -1.91
CA SER A 39 15.60 2.19 -2.97
C SER A 39 16.92 2.80 -2.48
N CYS A 40 16.89 3.71 -1.52
CA CYS A 40 18.07 4.47 -1.07
C CYS A 40 18.78 3.87 0.16
N ARG A 41 18.17 2.88 0.84
CA ARG A 41 18.69 2.19 2.03
C ARG A 41 18.75 3.05 3.31
N MET A 42 18.20 4.25 3.29
CA MET A 42 18.03 5.07 4.48
C MET A 42 16.90 4.51 5.36
N ALA A 43 16.89 4.88 6.65
CA ALA A 43 15.81 4.51 7.55
C ALA A 43 14.49 5.18 7.14
N VAL A 44 13.38 4.43 7.19
CA VAL A 44 12.02 4.96 7.00
C VAL A 44 11.54 5.55 8.33
N SER A 45 12.04 6.74 8.68
CA SER A 45 11.85 7.35 10.00
C SER A 45 10.59 8.22 10.13
N ASP A 46 10.09 8.78 9.03
CA ASP A 46 8.85 9.58 9.04
C ASP A 46 7.72 8.82 8.36
N ALA A 47 6.80 8.30 9.19
CA ALA A 47 5.65 7.56 8.71
C ALA A 47 4.69 8.38 7.82
N ARG A 48 4.77 9.73 7.86
CA ARG A 48 3.94 10.61 7.00
C ARG A 48 4.39 10.61 5.54
N LEU A 49 5.67 10.30 5.31
CA LEU A 49 6.32 10.31 4.00
C LEU A 49 6.52 8.90 3.45
N ALA A 50 6.15 7.88 4.25
CA ALA A 50 6.37 6.49 3.93
C ALA A 50 5.46 6.00 2.79
N SER A 51 5.99 5.06 2.03
CA SER A 51 5.20 4.28 1.08
C SER A 51 5.67 2.82 1.08
N GLN A 52 4.87 1.93 0.50
CA GLN A 52 5.19 0.51 0.46
C GLN A 52 4.65 -0.18 -0.79
N LEU A 53 5.30 -1.27 -1.16
CA LEU A 53 4.81 -2.27 -2.10
C LEU A 53 4.55 -3.57 -1.36
N VAL A 54 3.34 -4.09 -1.52
CA VAL A 54 2.94 -5.41 -1.00
C VAL A 54 2.67 -6.31 -2.19
N ALA A 55 3.29 -7.50 -2.20
CA ALA A 55 3.16 -8.46 -3.29
C ALA A 55 2.93 -9.87 -2.73
N PRO A 56 2.24 -10.77 -3.51
CA PRO A 56 1.95 -12.13 -3.06
C PRO A 56 3.21 -12.90 -2.73
N GLY A 57 3.25 -13.50 -1.53
CA GLY A 57 4.35 -14.35 -1.12
C GLY A 57 5.69 -13.64 -0.91
N GLU A 58 5.73 -12.32 -0.95
CA GLU A 58 6.92 -11.51 -0.68
C GLU A 58 6.79 -10.69 0.60
N LEU A 59 7.94 -10.34 1.21
CA LEU A 59 7.95 -9.36 2.28
C LEU A 59 7.64 -7.96 1.72
N PRO A 60 6.94 -7.11 2.49
CA PRO A 60 6.65 -5.74 2.07
C PRO A 60 7.96 -4.96 1.86
N ARG A 61 7.96 -4.07 0.87
CA ARG A 61 9.09 -3.17 0.60
C ARG A 61 8.68 -1.76 0.93
N PHE A 62 9.36 -1.17 1.90
CA PHE A 62 9.09 0.19 2.35
C PHE A 62 9.99 1.20 1.67
N PHE A 63 9.52 2.44 1.59
CA PHE A 63 10.24 3.59 1.04
C PHE A 63 10.03 4.79 1.96
N ASP A 64 11.08 5.58 2.12
CA ASP A 64 11.13 6.76 3.00
C ASP A 64 10.64 8.06 2.32
N ASP A 65 10.49 8.02 0.99
CA ASP A 65 10.14 9.17 0.16
C ASP A 65 9.39 8.70 -1.09
N LEU A 66 8.36 9.42 -1.52
CA LEU A 66 7.60 9.08 -2.73
C LEU A 66 8.46 9.09 -3.99
N GLY A 67 9.53 9.91 -4.02
CA GLY A 67 10.52 9.87 -5.09
C GLY A 67 11.30 8.56 -5.13
N CYS A 68 11.56 7.93 -3.98
CA CYS A 68 12.19 6.62 -3.90
C CYS A 68 11.29 5.52 -4.47
N LEU A 69 10.01 5.52 -4.12
CA LEU A 69 9.03 4.61 -4.73
C LEU A 69 8.95 4.84 -6.24
N ALA A 70 8.83 6.08 -6.69
CA ALA A 70 8.75 6.42 -8.10
C ALA A 70 9.99 5.96 -8.89
N ALA A 71 11.19 6.19 -8.36
CA ALA A 71 12.43 5.73 -8.98
C ALA A 71 12.49 4.20 -9.06
N PHE A 72 12.05 3.51 -8.01
CA PHE A 72 12.02 2.05 -7.96
C PHE A 72 11.07 1.47 -9.01
N LEU A 73 9.88 2.05 -9.17
CA LEU A 73 8.90 1.65 -10.19
C LEU A 73 9.38 1.93 -11.61
N LYS A 74 9.95 3.11 -11.85
CA LYS A 74 10.51 3.49 -13.16
C LYS A 74 11.69 2.59 -13.58
N ALA A 75 12.42 2.03 -12.61
CA ALA A 75 13.48 1.06 -12.87
C ALA A 75 12.95 -0.37 -13.12
N GLY A 76 11.64 -0.58 -13.19
CA GLY A 76 11.02 -1.88 -13.43
C GLY A 76 11.22 -2.91 -12.30
N LYS A 77 11.44 -2.45 -11.07
CA LYS A 77 11.75 -3.31 -9.92
C LYS A 77 10.52 -3.74 -9.11
N ALA A 78 9.31 -3.35 -9.52
CA ALA A 78 8.10 -3.77 -8.83
C ALA A 78 7.94 -5.30 -8.90
N PRO A 79 7.65 -5.98 -7.78
CA PRO A 79 7.30 -7.40 -7.80
C PRO A 79 6.05 -7.66 -8.64
N ALA A 80 5.95 -8.86 -9.22
CA ALA A 80 4.74 -9.27 -9.92
C ALA A 80 3.53 -9.25 -8.98
N GLY A 81 2.41 -8.70 -9.44
CA GLY A 81 1.19 -8.57 -8.64
C GLY A 81 1.26 -7.58 -7.48
N ALA A 82 2.30 -6.74 -7.41
CA ALA A 82 2.41 -5.77 -6.33
C ALA A 82 1.26 -4.75 -6.31
N THR A 83 0.88 -4.33 -5.10
CA THR A 83 0.01 -3.18 -4.85
C THR A 83 0.81 -2.12 -4.11
N GLY A 84 0.71 -0.88 -4.58
CA GLY A 84 1.34 0.27 -3.93
C GLY A 84 0.43 0.89 -2.89
N PHE A 85 1.01 1.26 -1.74
CA PHE A 85 0.36 2.07 -0.71
C PHE A 85 1.24 3.25 -0.35
N VAL A 86 0.62 4.36 -0.02
CA VAL A 86 1.26 5.59 0.44
C VAL A 86 0.62 6.06 1.73
N ALA A 87 1.38 6.70 2.59
CA ALA A 87 0.82 7.28 3.80
C ALA A 87 0.10 8.60 3.50
N ASP A 88 -1.09 8.78 4.04
CA ASP A 88 -1.70 10.11 4.12
C ASP A 88 -0.84 10.99 5.04
N HIS A 89 -0.34 12.11 4.51
CA HIS A 89 0.64 12.96 5.19
C HIS A 89 0.11 13.52 6.51
N ARG A 90 -1.17 13.79 6.60
CA ARG A 90 -1.80 14.36 7.79
C ARG A 90 -2.12 13.30 8.85
N THR A 91 -2.61 12.13 8.44
CA THR A 91 -3.17 11.12 9.36
C THR A 91 -2.28 9.90 9.54
N LYS A 92 -1.30 9.68 8.64
CA LYS A 92 -0.46 8.49 8.53
C LYS A 92 -1.23 7.23 8.14
N ALA A 93 -2.50 7.35 7.78
CA ALA A 93 -3.29 6.23 7.30
C ALA A 93 -2.76 5.75 5.94
N TRP A 94 -2.72 4.44 5.74
CA TRP A 94 -2.34 3.87 4.45
C TRP A 94 -3.48 4.05 3.44
N VAL A 95 -3.12 4.48 2.26
CA VAL A 95 -4.00 4.68 1.10
C VAL A 95 -3.43 3.94 -0.09
N ARG A 96 -4.26 3.32 -0.89
CA ARG A 96 -3.79 2.76 -2.17
C ARG A 96 -3.20 3.87 -3.03
N ALA A 97 -2.03 3.62 -3.59
CA ALA A 97 -1.30 4.62 -4.36
C ALA A 97 -2.05 5.08 -5.63
N ASP A 98 -2.88 4.23 -6.21
CA ASP A 98 -3.72 4.56 -7.38
C ASP A 98 -4.93 5.44 -7.05
N ARG A 99 -5.30 5.56 -5.76
CA ARG A 99 -6.44 6.33 -5.27
C ARG A 99 -6.04 7.61 -4.52
N ALA A 100 -4.76 7.74 -4.20
CA ALA A 100 -4.27 8.88 -3.44
C ALA A 100 -4.20 10.17 -4.27
N VAL A 101 -4.31 11.29 -3.59
CA VAL A 101 -4.09 12.63 -4.12
C VAL A 101 -2.66 13.05 -3.83
N TYR A 102 -1.90 13.44 -4.85
CA TYR A 102 -0.50 13.85 -4.72
C TYR A 102 -0.35 15.36 -4.85
N THR A 103 0.57 15.91 -4.07
CA THR A 103 0.89 17.33 -4.08
C THR A 103 2.41 17.50 -4.02
N LYS A 104 2.97 18.25 -4.97
CA LYS A 104 4.35 18.69 -4.91
C LYS A 104 4.42 20.02 -4.17
N VAL A 105 5.17 20.04 -3.09
CA VAL A 105 5.28 21.20 -2.19
C VAL A 105 6.72 21.71 -2.20
N PRO A 106 7.06 22.72 -3.03
CA PRO A 106 8.38 23.31 -3.04
C PRO A 106 8.76 23.82 -1.64
N GLY A 107 9.93 23.45 -1.15
CA GLY A 107 10.42 23.85 0.17
C GLY A 107 10.05 22.92 1.32
N LEU A 108 9.15 21.96 1.15
CA LEU A 108 8.97 20.90 2.13
C LEU A 108 10.16 19.93 2.05
N GLU A 109 10.86 19.77 3.15
CA GLU A 109 11.96 18.79 3.20
C GLU A 109 11.41 17.37 3.27
N THR A 110 11.84 16.55 2.32
CA THR A 110 11.58 15.11 2.30
C THR A 110 12.91 14.37 2.18
N PRO A 111 13.04 13.11 2.64
CA PRO A 111 14.33 12.41 2.74
C PRO A 111 15.18 12.43 1.48
N MET A 112 14.57 12.31 0.31
CA MET A 112 15.25 12.32 -0.98
C MET A 112 14.88 13.52 -1.85
N LEU A 113 14.38 14.59 -1.22
CA LEU A 113 14.05 15.86 -1.85
C LEU A 113 13.06 15.74 -3.02
N SER A 114 12.15 14.77 -2.94
CA SER A 114 11.06 14.71 -3.93
C SER A 114 10.09 15.86 -3.77
N HIS A 115 9.96 16.38 -2.53
CA HIS A 115 9.00 17.43 -2.16
C HIS A 115 7.55 17.01 -2.44
N VAL A 116 7.26 15.70 -2.46
CA VAL A 116 5.92 15.17 -2.77
C VAL A 116 5.31 14.54 -1.54
N ILE A 117 4.06 14.89 -1.28
CA ILE A 117 3.23 14.29 -0.23
C ILE A 117 1.96 13.71 -0.82
N ALA A 118 1.35 12.76 -0.11
CA ALA A 118 0.12 12.13 -0.51
C ALA A 118 -0.98 12.30 0.54
N HIS A 119 -2.23 12.26 0.10
CA HIS A 119 -3.41 12.32 0.95
C HIS A 119 -4.47 11.33 0.48
N VAL A 120 -5.32 10.88 1.39
CA VAL A 120 -6.41 9.95 1.06
C VAL A 120 -7.40 10.55 0.07
N ASP A 121 -7.65 11.85 0.18
CA ASP A 121 -8.57 12.61 -0.68
C ASP A 121 -8.24 14.11 -0.65
N ALA A 122 -9.03 14.88 -1.40
CA ALA A 122 -8.89 16.33 -1.47
C ALA A 122 -9.21 17.01 -0.11
N ALA A 123 -10.11 16.46 0.69
CA ALA A 123 -10.45 17.04 1.99
C ALA A 123 -9.29 16.91 2.98
N SER A 124 -8.60 15.76 3.00
CA SER A 124 -7.39 15.58 3.80
C SER A 124 -6.27 16.52 3.34
N ARG A 125 -6.06 16.67 2.02
CA ARG A 125 -5.10 17.62 1.46
C ARG A 125 -5.40 19.05 1.87
N ASP A 126 -6.67 19.49 1.74
CA ASP A 126 -7.06 20.88 2.00
C ASP A 126 -6.99 21.24 3.50
N ALA A 127 -7.10 20.23 4.35
CA ALA A 127 -6.92 20.36 5.81
C ALA A 127 -5.43 20.34 6.24
N ASP A 128 -4.51 19.99 5.35
CA ASP A 128 -3.08 19.93 5.65
C ASP A 128 -2.41 21.29 5.38
N PRO A 129 -1.89 21.98 6.43
CA PRO A 129 -1.21 23.25 6.25
C PRO A 129 0.03 23.15 5.32
N ASP A 130 0.72 22.01 5.32
CA ASP A 130 1.92 21.80 4.50
C ASP A 130 1.57 21.70 3.02
N ALA A 131 0.36 21.29 2.65
CA ALA A 131 -0.08 21.17 1.26
C ALA A 131 -0.49 22.49 0.60
N ARG A 132 -0.66 23.57 1.37
CA ARG A 132 -1.31 24.83 0.92
C ARG A 132 -0.59 25.52 -0.25
N THR A 133 0.72 25.42 -0.30
CA THR A 133 1.55 26.07 -1.35
C THR A 133 1.92 25.12 -2.46
N GLY A 134 1.42 23.88 -2.40
CA GLY A 134 1.77 22.83 -3.32
C GLY A 134 0.96 22.86 -4.61
N THR A 135 1.49 22.20 -5.62
CA THR A 135 0.81 21.95 -6.90
C THR A 135 0.37 20.50 -7.00
N PRO A 136 -0.87 20.20 -7.45
CA PRO A 136 -1.30 18.85 -7.68
C PRO A 136 -0.41 18.11 -8.68
N LEU A 137 -0.18 16.82 -8.44
CA LEU A 137 0.45 15.88 -9.36
C LEU A 137 -0.51 14.73 -9.64
N THR A 138 -0.54 14.27 -10.89
CA THR A 138 -1.21 13.03 -11.24
C THR A 138 -0.32 11.82 -10.89
N PRO A 139 -0.91 10.63 -10.63
CA PRO A 139 -0.14 9.41 -10.45
C PRO A 139 0.82 9.10 -11.62
N SER A 140 0.42 9.40 -12.85
CA SER A 140 1.25 9.17 -14.03
C SER A 140 2.45 10.14 -14.14
N GLU A 141 2.30 11.38 -13.68
CA GLU A 141 3.42 12.33 -13.61
C GLU A 141 4.45 11.87 -12.57
N LEU A 142 4.00 11.33 -11.44
CA LEU A 142 4.89 10.87 -10.38
C LEU A 142 5.54 9.52 -10.71
N PHE A 143 4.76 8.52 -11.08
CA PHE A 143 5.22 7.12 -11.21
C PHE A 143 5.54 6.70 -12.65
N GLY A 144 5.17 7.48 -13.63
CA GLY A 144 5.28 7.15 -15.06
C GLY A 144 3.96 6.70 -15.68
N PRO A 145 3.93 6.44 -17.01
CA PRO A 145 2.69 6.24 -17.78
C PRO A 145 1.74 5.13 -17.28
N GLY A 146 2.27 4.13 -16.57
CA GLY A 146 1.47 3.06 -15.99
C GLY A 146 0.86 3.40 -14.63
N GLY A 147 1.25 4.52 -14.03
CA GLY A 147 0.90 4.83 -12.64
C GLY A 147 1.52 3.85 -11.63
N PRO A 148 1.07 3.86 -10.37
CA PRO A 148 1.50 2.92 -9.36
C PRO A 148 0.86 1.54 -9.59
N PRO A 149 1.50 0.43 -9.15
CA PRO A 149 0.94 -0.89 -9.31
C PRO A 149 -0.33 -1.08 -8.47
N VAL A 150 -1.34 -1.68 -9.06
CA VAL A 150 -2.66 -1.88 -8.45
C VAL A 150 -2.92 -3.31 -7.98
N GLY A 151 -1.98 -4.22 -8.25
CA GLY A 151 -2.13 -5.63 -7.94
C GLY A 151 -3.22 -6.32 -8.74
N GLY A 152 -3.35 -7.63 -8.53
CA GLY A 152 -4.49 -8.43 -8.94
C GLY A 152 -5.17 -9.04 -7.71
N ALA A 153 -6.34 -9.65 -7.86
CA ALA A 153 -6.91 -10.47 -6.80
C ALA A 153 -5.93 -11.62 -6.47
N TRP A 154 -5.63 -11.80 -5.20
CA TRP A 154 -4.69 -12.80 -4.67
C TRP A 154 -5.39 -14.14 -4.53
#